data_f97084a06eb120f1967eb5b81477614d
#
_entry.id   f97084a06eb120f1967eb5b81477614d
#
_cell.length_a   1.000
_cell.length_b   1.000
_cell.length_c   1.000
_cell.angle_alpha   90.00
_cell.angle_beta   90.00
_cell.angle_gamma   90.00
#
_symmetry.space_group_name_H-M   'P 1'
#
loop_
_entity.id
_entity.type
_entity.pdbx_description
1 polymer ?
#
loop_
_entity_poly.entity_id
_entity_poly.type
_entity_poly.pdbx_seq_one_letter_code
_entity_poly.pdbx_strand_id
1 'polypeptide(L)'
;GWEQDDTWALMDAAPFGRAHQHEDKLSVLLYTNGKFLLTEGGNYAYDESEMRNYVLSTRSHNTVRVDGQDQNRRKTYAWKEEDIKKKSNLEWNFSEKWDYAKSAYDEGYGEDQDKAPVHERAIYFYRDKNQPLLITVDRLSDTKSNTATHDWDILWHIDSEVKKQTDKYIKFADADIAWSNGETTIIAGQETPEWQ
;
A
#
# COMPACT_ATOMS: atom_id res chain seq x y z
N GLY A 1 -0.47 -15.44 13.95
CA GLY A 1 -0.81 -15.41 15.36
C GLY A 1 -1.18 -14.03 15.84
N TRP A 2 -1.48 -13.93 17.13
CA TRP A 2 -1.92 -12.69 17.77
C TRP A 2 -1.09 -12.38 19.02
N GLU A 3 0.01 -13.13 19.21
CA GLU A 3 0.95 -12.85 20.27
C GLU A 3 1.88 -11.69 19.87
N GLN A 4 2.50 -11.05 20.86
CA GLN A 4 3.35 -9.87 20.64
C GLN A 4 4.49 -10.12 19.64
N ASP A 5 5.04 -11.33 19.61
CA ASP A 5 6.18 -11.68 18.75
C ASP A 5 5.75 -12.37 17.44
N ASP A 6 4.45 -12.52 17.21
CA ASP A 6 3.94 -13.12 15.97
C ASP A 6 4.11 -12.13 14.79
N THR A 7 4.39 -12.70 13.61
CA THR A 7 4.38 -11.95 12.36
C THR A 7 3.02 -12.03 11.70
N TRP A 8 2.49 -10.90 11.23
CA TRP A 8 1.27 -10.82 10.44
C TRP A 8 1.34 -9.72 9.40
N ALA A 9 0.60 -9.89 8.32
CA ALA A 9 0.43 -8.89 7.29
C ALA A 9 -1.06 -8.54 7.14
N LEU A 10 -1.33 -7.29 6.78
CA LEU A 10 -2.66 -6.80 6.43
C LEU A 10 -2.58 -6.16 5.04
N MET A 11 -3.56 -6.45 4.18
CA MET A 11 -3.77 -5.72 2.92
C MET A 11 -5.16 -5.10 2.94
N ASP A 12 -5.26 -3.80 2.71
CA ASP A 12 -6.54 -3.14 2.53
C ASP A 12 -7.10 -3.40 1.11
N ALA A 13 -8.09 -4.25 1.02
CA ALA A 13 -8.83 -4.52 -0.20
C ALA A 13 -10.30 -4.09 -0.09
N ALA A 14 -10.63 -3.32 0.96
CA ALA A 14 -12.01 -2.92 1.23
C ALA A 14 -12.52 -1.90 0.19
N PRO A 15 -13.83 -1.87 -0.08
CA PRO A 15 -14.44 -0.76 -0.77
C PRO A 15 -14.34 0.50 0.11
N PHE A 16 -14.40 1.68 -0.53
CA PHE A 16 -14.38 2.94 0.19
C PHE A 16 -15.56 3.04 1.16
N GLY A 17 -15.29 3.32 2.42
CA GLY A 17 -16.28 3.32 3.48
C GLY A 17 -16.98 4.68 3.66
N ARG A 18 -17.70 4.84 4.76
CA ARG A 18 -18.51 6.03 5.04
C ARG A 18 -17.74 7.18 5.68
N ALA A 19 -16.76 6.87 6.51
CA ALA A 19 -16.03 7.86 7.29
C ALA A 19 -14.63 7.33 7.61
N HIS A 20 -13.75 8.24 7.98
CA HIS A 20 -12.37 7.92 8.38
C HIS A 20 -11.58 7.20 7.28
N GLN A 21 -11.88 7.49 6.03
CA GLN A 21 -11.29 6.81 4.89
C GLN A 21 -10.08 7.57 4.35
N HIS A 22 -9.08 6.82 3.92
CA HIS A 22 -7.88 7.30 3.24
C HIS A 22 -7.87 6.82 1.79
N GLU A 23 -6.99 7.36 0.98
CA GLU A 23 -6.76 6.92 -0.39
C GLU A 23 -5.66 5.85 -0.41
N ASP A 24 -5.95 4.69 0.17
CA ASP A 24 -5.02 3.66 0.64
C ASP A 24 -5.31 2.25 0.13
N LYS A 25 -6.21 2.09 -0.85
CA LYS A 25 -6.55 0.75 -1.34
C LYS A 25 -5.32 0.01 -1.86
N LEU A 26 -5.23 -1.27 -1.50
CA LEU A 26 -4.10 -2.17 -1.71
C LEU A 26 -2.85 -1.84 -0.87
N SER A 27 -2.96 -0.92 0.10
CA SER A 27 -1.89 -0.72 1.07
C SER A 27 -1.63 -1.99 1.88
N VAL A 28 -0.37 -2.22 2.23
CA VAL A 28 0.07 -3.38 3.00
C VAL A 28 0.80 -2.93 4.25
N LEU A 29 0.40 -3.48 5.40
CA LEU A 29 1.13 -3.36 6.66
C LEU A 29 1.80 -4.69 6.98
N LEU A 30 2.96 -4.65 7.60
CA LEU A 30 3.67 -5.83 8.10
C LEU A 30 4.13 -5.58 9.53
N TYR A 31 3.69 -6.42 10.43
CA TYR A 31 4.14 -6.45 11.81
C TYR A 31 5.02 -7.68 12.02
N THR A 32 6.17 -7.50 12.65
CA THR A 32 7.11 -8.57 12.96
C THR A 32 8.05 -8.15 14.08
N ASN A 33 8.55 -9.10 14.86
CA ASN A 33 9.50 -8.83 15.96
C ASN A 33 9.01 -7.76 16.95
N GLY A 34 7.71 -7.74 17.26
CA GLY A 34 7.14 -6.84 18.25
C GLY A 34 6.86 -5.42 17.76
N LYS A 35 7.02 -5.11 16.45
CA LYS A 35 6.79 -3.78 15.87
C LYS A 35 6.28 -3.83 14.42
N PHE A 36 5.76 -2.71 13.94
CA PHE A 36 5.52 -2.54 12.52
C PHE A 36 6.86 -2.38 11.78
N LEU A 37 7.06 -3.18 10.75
CA LEU A 37 8.16 -3.05 9.80
C LEU A 37 7.72 -2.24 8.57
N LEU A 38 6.58 -2.62 7.96
CA LEU A 38 5.88 -1.77 6.99
C LEU A 38 4.82 -1.01 7.78
N THR A 39 5.00 0.29 7.85
CA THR A 39 4.14 1.23 8.56
C THR A 39 3.39 2.14 7.59
N GLU A 40 2.72 3.16 8.08
CA GLU A 40 2.00 4.16 7.30
C GLU A 40 1.90 5.48 8.06
N GLY A 41 1.34 6.53 7.42
CA GLY A 41 1.19 7.85 8.04
C GLY A 41 0.24 7.93 9.22
N GLY A 42 -0.53 6.88 9.49
CA GLY A 42 -1.47 6.82 10.60
C GLY A 42 -2.70 7.72 10.44
N ASN A 43 -3.31 8.09 11.55
CA ASN A 43 -4.49 8.94 11.59
C ASN A 43 -4.19 10.20 12.40
N TYR A 44 -4.23 11.34 11.76
CA TYR A 44 -3.90 12.63 12.36
C TYR A 44 -5.14 13.38 12.89
N ALA A 45 -4.93 14.55 13.47
CA ALA A 45 -6.00 15.43 13.93
C ALA A 45 -6.99 15.78 12.80
N TYR A 46 -8.24 16.06 13.16
CA TYR A 46 -9.27 16.49 12.21
C TYR A 46 -9.17 18.00 12.01
N ASP A 47 -8.16 18.42 11.26
CA ASP A 47 -7.90 19.82 10.91
C ASP A 47 -7.65 19.95 9.39
N GLU A 48 -7.33 21.15 8.93
CA GLU A 48 -7.02 21.46 7.52
C GLU A 48 -5.51 21.55 7.26
N SER A 49 -4.67 20.97 8.14
CA SER A 49 -3.23 21.03 8.02
C SER A 49 -2.70 20.20 6.84
N GLU A 50 -1.49 20.52 6.40
CA GLU A 50 -0.76 19.73 5.40
C GLU A 50 -0.58 18.29 5.86
N MET A 51 -0.34 18.09 7.15
CA MET A 51 -0.20 16.75 7.71
C MET A 51 -1.50 15.95 7.64
N ARG A 52 -2.63 16.56 7.91
CA ARG A 52 -3.93 15.90 7.70
C ARG A 52 -4.12 15.49 6.24
N ASN A 53 -3.79 16.37 5.32
CA ASN A 53 -3.87 16.06 3.89
C ASN A 53 -2.90 14.93 3.50
N TYR A 54 -1.68 14.94 4.04
CA TYR A 54 -0.70 13.88 3.82
C TYR A 54 -1.20 12.51 4.29
N VAL A 55 -1.65 12.38 5.54
CA VAL A 55 -2.08 11.08 6.08
C VAL A 55 -3.33 10.52 5.40
N LEU A 56 -4.14 11.36 4.75
CA LEU A 56 -5.29 10.94 3.97
C LEU A 56 -4.96 10.57 2.52
N SER A 57 -3.79 10.97 2.03
CA SER A 57 -3.36 10.79 0.64
C SER A 57 -2.72 9.42 0.43
N THR A 58 -2.70 8.95 -0.82
CA THR A 58 -2.01 7.72 -1.21
C THR A 58 -0.51 7.76 -0.87
N ARG A 59 0.07 8.95 -0.82
CA ARG A 59 1.49 9.16 -0.54
C ARG A 59 1.93 8.64 0.83
N SER A 60 1.04 8.58 1.82
CA SER A 60 1.35 8.10 3.18
C SER A 60 1.16 6.60 3.36
N HIS A 61 0.82 5.87 2.31
CA HIS A 61 0.47 4.46 2.37
C HIS A 61 1.34 3.58 1.47
N ASN A 62 1.40 2.28 1.77
CA ASN A 62 2.20 1.30 1.04
C ASN A 62 1.45 0.80 -0.20
N THR A 63 1.18 1.67 -1.15
CA THR A 63 0.44 1.38 -2.37
C THR A 63 1.02 2.14 -3.57
N VAL A 64 0.27 2.35 -4.64
CA VAL A 64 0.77 2.89 -5.91
C VAL A 64 0.19 4.26 -6.20
N ARG A 65 1.05 5.18 -6.62
CA ARG A 65 0.71 6.44 -7.30
C ARG A 65 1.00 6.32 -8.80
N VAL A 66 0.31 7.08 -9.61
CA VAL A 66 0.47 7.10 -11.06
C VAL A 66 0.67 8.54 -11.51
N ASP A 67 1.75 8.80 -12.26
CA ASP A 67 2.09 10.16 -12.76
C ASP A 67 2.10 11.22 -11.64
N GLY A 68 2.56 10.83 -10.45
CA GLY A 68 2.52 11.65 -9.26
C GLY A 68 1.12 11.92 -8.68
N GLN A 69 0.08 11.25 -9.20
CA GLN A 69 -1.30 11.40 -8.74
C GLN A 69 -1.70 10.32 -7.74
N ASP A 70 -2.49 10.71 -6.76
CA ASP A 70 -3.05 9.83 -5.74
C ASP A 70 -4.30 9.10 -6.25
N GLN A 71 -4.68 8.00 -5.61
CA GLN A 71 -6.01 7.43 -5.70
C GLN A 71 -7.05 8.52 -5.36
N ASN A 72 -8.22 8.46 -5.98
CA ASN A 72 -9.25 9.48 -5.72
C ASN A 72 -10.66 8.87 -5.65
N ARG A 73 -10.88 8.03 -4.63
CA ARG A 73 -12.18 7.41 -4.36
C ARG A 73 -13.18 8.41 -3.77
N ARG A 74 -12.70 9.39 -3.02
CA ARG A 74 -13.54 10.41 -2.37
C ARG A 74 -14.37 11.18 -3.35
N LYS A 75 -13.85 11.51 -4.52
CA LYS A 75 -14.57 12.29 -5.53
C LYS A 75 -15.80 11.59 -6.08
N THR A 76 -15.79 10.26 -6.16
CA THR A 76 -16.94 9.47 -6.67
C THR A 76 -17.87 8.98 -5.58
N TYR A 77 -17.45 9.04 -4.33
CA TYR A 77 -18.22 8.48 -3.24
C TYR A 77 -19.41 9.39 -2.87
N ALA A 78 -20.62 8.93 -3.09
CA ALA A 78 -21.84 9.71 -2.93
C ALA A 78 -22.69 9.35 -1.70
N TRP A 79 -22.18 8.53 -0.78
CA TRP A 79 -22.88 8.05 0.43
C TRP A 79 -24.20 7.34 0.13
N LYS A 80 -24.32 6.74 -1.03
CA LYS A 80 -25.50 6.00 -1.44
C LYS A 80 -25.50 4.61 -0.83
N GLU A 81 -26.70 4.02 -0.72
CA GLU A 81 -26.86 2.67 -0.18
C GLU A 81 -26.09 1.61 -0.99
N GLU A 82 -26.01 1.80 -2.30
CA GLU A 82 -25.24 0.95 -3.20
C GLU A 82 -23.74 0.95 -2.89
N ASP A 83 -23.16 2.13 -2.55
CA ASP A 83 -21.74 2.24 -2.18
C ASP A 83 -21.45 1.52 -0.87
N ILE A 84 -22.39 1.61 0.09
CA ILE A 84 -22.26 0.96 1.41
C ILE A 84 -22.31 -0.57 1.30
N LYS A 85 -23.10 -1.08 0.34
CA LYS A 85 -23.28 -2.50 0.11
C LYS A 85 -22.27 -3.09 -0.86
N LYS A 86 -21.40 -2.28 -1.46
CA LYS A 86 -20.36 -2.72 -2.38
C LYS A 86 -19.48 -3.75 -1.68
N LYS A 87 -19.27 -4.88 -2.34
CA LYS A 87 -18.37 -5.92 -1.84
C LYS A 87 -16.96 -5.67 -2.32
N SER A 88 -15.99 -6.14 -1.52
CA SER A 88 -14.61 -6.20 -1.97
C SER A 88 -14.46 -7.13 -3.20
N ASN A 89 -13.57 -6.76 -4.11
CA ASN A 89 -13.12 -7.60 -5.22
C ASN A 89 -11.94 -8.52 -4.81
N LEU A 90 -11.89 -8.91 -3.54
CA LEU A 90 -10.82 -9.72 -2.96
C LEU A 90 -10.96 -11.19 -3.37
N GLU A 91 -9.91 -11.71 -3.97
CA GLU A 91 -9.63 -13.14 -4.08
C GLU A 91 -8.70 -13.54 -2.94
N TRP A 92 -8.95 -14.68 -2.30
CA TRP A 92 -8.09 -15.16 -1.22
C TRP A 92 -8.08 -16.67 -1.10
N ASN A 93 -6.98 -17.19 -0.57
CA ASN A 93 -6.84 -18.60 -0.22
C ASN A 93 -5.87 -18.73 0.97
N PHE A 94 -6.27 -19.53 1.96
CA PHE A 94 -5.45 -19.85 3.12
C PHE A 94 -5.11 -21.33 3.12
N SER A 95 -3.84 -21.64 3.32
CA SER A 95 -3.35 -23.00 3.45
C SER A 95 -2.62 -23.19 4.78
N GLU A 96 -2.02 -24.35 5.00
CA GLU A 96 -1.26 -24.61 6.23
C GLU A 96 -0.07 -23.65 6.42
N LYS A 97 0.65 -23.33 5.32
CA LYS A 97 1.88 -22.55 5.37
C LYS A 97 1.81 -21.21 4.64
N TRP A 98 0.93 -21.10 3.66
CA TRP A 98 0.83 -19.91 2.81
C TRP A 98 -0.56 -19.32 2.89
N ASP A 99 -0.61 -18.02 3.01
CA ASP A 99 -1.80 -17.22 2.76
C ASP A 99 -1.62 -16.45 1.46
N TYR A 100 -2.70 -16.33 0.71
CA TYR A 100 -2.77 -15.59 -0.54
C TYR A 100 -3.95 -14.64 -0.49
N ALA A 101 -3.73 -13.41 -0.96
CA ALA A 101 -4.79 -12.45 -1.21
C ALA A 101 -4.47 -11.63 -2.45
N LYS A 102 -5.48 -11.30 -3.25
CA LYS A 102 -5.35 -10.49 -4.45
C LYS A 102 -6.55 -9.57 -4.59
N SER A 103 -6.30 -8.33 -4.97
CA SER A 103 -7.35 -7.37 -5.30
C SER A 103 -6.84 -6.37 -6.35
N ALA A 104 -7.73 -5.51 -6.84
CA ALA A 104 -7.39 -4.48 -7.81
C ALA A 104 -7.94 -3.11 -7.40
N TYR A 105 -7.23 -2.07 -7.82
CA TYR A 105 -7.67 -0.69 -7.80
C TYR A 105 -7.88 -0.20 -9.23
N ASP A 106 -9.12 0.14 -9.57
CA ASP A 106 -9.61 0.60 -10.87
C ASP A 106 -10.58 1.79 -10.72
N GLU A 107 -10.51 2.48 -9.57
CA GLU A 107 -11.51 3.48 -9.19
C GLU A 107 -11.10 4.91 -9.62
N GLY A 108 -9.88 5.10 -10.12
CA GLY A 108 -9.38 6.34 -10.74
C GLY A 108 -8.33 7.08 -9.92
N TYR A 109 -7.41 7.71 -10.61
CA TYR A 109 -6.32 8.51 -10.07
C TYR A 109 -6.47 9.98 -10.40
N GLY A 110 -5.97 10.85 -9.54
CA GLY A 110 -5.92 12.29 -9.73
C GLY A 110 -7.27 13.00 -9.70
N GLU A 111 -7.24 14.31 -9.93
CA GLU A 111 -8.43 15.15 -9.92
C GLU A 111 -9.45 14.80 -11.01
N ASP A 112 -8.97 14.35 -12.17
CA ASP A 112 -9.82 13.94 -13.29
C ASP A 112 -10.38 12.53 -13.13
N GLN A 113 -9.94 11.80 -12.10
CA GLN A 113 -10.29 10.41 -11.83
C GLN A 113 -10.06 9.52 -13.06
N ASP A 114 -8.87 9.58 -13.64
CA ASP A 114 -8.54 8.71 -14.74
C ASP A 114 -8.55 7.24 -14.30
N LYS A 115 -9.45 6.46 -14.90
CA LYS A 115 -9.63 5.03 -14.63
C LYS A 115 -8.86 4.15 -15.60
N ALA A 116 -8.08 4.73 -16.50
CA ALA A 116 -7.28 3.95 -17.42
C ALA A 116 -6.13 3.21 -16.70
N PRO A 117 -5.39 3.86 -15.79
CA PRO A 117 -4.42 3.17 -14.96
C PRO A 117 -5.11 2.22 -13.97
N VAL A 118 -4.68 0.97 -13.95
CA VAL A 118 -5.15 -0.07 -13.03
C VAL A 118 -3.97 -0.68 -12.30
N HIS A 119 -4.09 -0.75 -10.99
CA HIS A 119 -3.15 -1.44 -10.12
C HIS A 119 -3.79 -2.72 -9.56
N GLU A 120 -3.20 -3.85 -9.84
CA GLU A 120 -3.56 -5.14 -9.27
C GLU A 120 -2.43 -5.58 -8.34
N ARG A 121 -2.74 -5.93 -7.10
CA ARG A 121 -1.76 -6.45 -6.12
C ARG A 121 -2.17 -7.81 -5.63
N ALA A 122 -1.23 -8.75 -5.69
CA ALA A 122 -1.31 -10.02 -4.99
C ALA A 122 -0.26 -10.07 -3.87
N ILE A 123 -0.63 -10.60 -2.72
CA ILE A 123 0.29 -10.90 -1.64
C ILE A 123 0.31 -12.40 -1.36
N TYR A 124 1.50 -12.92 -1.07
CA TYR A 124 1.74 -14.28 -0.61
C TYR A 124 2.50 -14.17 0.70
N PHE A 125 1.93 -14.71 1.76
CA PHE A 125 2.54 -14.67 3.08
C PHE A 125 2.89 -16.09 3.54
N TYR A 126 4.19 -16.36 3.70
CA TYR A 126 4.70 -17.61 4.25
C TYR A 126 4.78 -17.53 5.77
N ARG A 127 4.00 -18.37 6.44
CA ARG A 127 3.86 -18.39 7.89
C ARG A 127 4.89 -19.29 8.55
N ASP A 128 6.16 -18.99 8.40
CA ASP A 128 7.21 -19.64 9.16
C ASP A 128 7.62 -18.73 10.34
N LYS A 129 7.69 -19.30 11.54
CA LYS A 129 8.02 -18.52 12.75
C LYS A 129 9.45 -17.98 12.75
N ASN A 130 10.38 -18.69 12.12
CA ASN A 130 11.79 -18.32 12.11
C ASN A 130 12.18 -17.49 10.89
N GLN A 131 11.48 -17.69 9.77
CA GLN A 131 11.76 -17.01 8.51
C GLN A 131 10.45 -16.68 7.78
N PRO A 132 9.65 -15.76 8.32
CA PRO A 132 8.46 -15.29 7.63
C PRO A 132 8.85 -14.61 6.33
N LEU A 133 8.06 -14.81 5.27
CA LEU A 133 8.28 -14.18 3.99
C LEU A 133 6.99 -13.57 3.47
N LEU A 134 7.02 -12.29 3.14
CA LEU A 134 5.97 -11.60 2.42
C LEU A 134 6.46 -11.32 0.98
N ILE A 135 5.71 -11.81 0.00
CA ILE A 135 5.92 -11.52 -1.42
C ILE A 135 4.75 -10.68 -1.89
N THR A 136 5.02 -9.53 -2.48
CA THR A 136 4.04 -8.72 -3.20
C THR A 136 4.29 -8.81 -4.69
N VAL A 137 3.22 -8.95 -5.46
CA VAL A 137 3.26 -8.94 -6.92
C VAL A 137 2.32 -7.85 -7.40
N ASP A 138 2.89 -6.80 -7.95
CA ASP A 138 2.15 -5.68 -8.51
C ASP A 138 2.08 -5.80 -10.03
N ARG A 139 0.87 -5.76 -10.57
CA ARG A 139 0.60 -5.65 -11.99
C ARG A 139 0.01 -4.27 -12.27
N LEU A 140 0.71 -3.54 -13.10
CA LEU A 140 0.37 -2.17 -13.48
C LEU A 140 0.00 -2.16 -14.96
N SER A 141 -1.13 -1.60 -15.31
CA SER A 141 -1.63 -1.61 -16.70
C SER A 141 -2.47 -0.38 -16.99
N ASP A 142 -2.53 0.00 -18.26
CA ASP A 142 -3.47 0.98 -18.77
C ASP A 142 -4.55 0.27 -19.60
N THR A 143 -5.82 0.55 -19.31
CA THR A 143 -6.96 -0.10 -19.99
C THR A 143 -7.34 0.57 -21.31
N LYS A 144 -6.88 1.80 -21.56
CA LYS A 144 -7.16 2.54 -22.79
C LYS A 144 -6.10 2.31 -23.87
N SER A 145 -4.86 1.99 -23.47
CA SER A 145 -3.74 1.90 -24.40
C SER A 145 -2.68 0.91 -23.93
N ASN A 146 -2.27 0.02 -24.82
CA ASN A 146 -1.10 -0.85 -24.56
C ASN A 146 0.25 -0.13 -24.76
N THR A 147 0.23 1.13 -25.19
CA THR A 147 1.41 1.94 -25.46
C THR A 147 1.49 3.20 -24.59
N ALA A 148 0.50 3.44 -23.73
CA ALA A 148 0.58 4.52 -22.76
C ALA A 148 1.74 4.24 -21.80
N THR A 149 2.56 5.26 -21.60
CA THR A 149 3.64 5.23 -20.62
C THR A 149 3.21 6.05 -19.42
N HIS A 150 3.21 5.44 -18.26
CA HIS A 150 2.96 6.09 -16.98
C HIS A 150 4.20 5.98 -16.10
N ASP A 151 4.40 6.96 -15.25
CA ASP A 151 5.31 6.86 -14.12
C ASP A 151 4.56 6.22 -12.96
N TRP A 152 5.04 5.06 -12.52
CA TRP A 152 4.44 4.27 -11.44
C TRP A 152 5.32 4.33 -10.20
N ASP A 153 4.85 4.97 -9.15
CA ASP A 153 5.51 4.99 -7.86
C ASP A 153 4.91 3.92 -6.94
N ILE A 154 5.64 2.86 -6.66
CA ILE A 154 5.27 1.87 -5.65
C ILE A 154 5.91 2.30 -4.34
N LEU A 155 5.09 2.75 -3.40
CA LEU A 155 5.54 3.33 -2.14
C LEU A 155 5.66 2.27 -1.04
N TRP A 156 6.73 2.36 -0.26
CA TRP A 156 6.96 1.54 0.91
C TRP A 156 7.50 2.38 2.06
N HIS A 157 6.79 2.39 3.17
CA HIS A 157 7.16 3.09 4.41
C HIS A 157 7.72 2.07 5.39
N ILE A 158 9.03 2.15 5.67
CA ILE A 158 9.75 1.12 6.41
C ILE A 158 10.34 1.73 7.67
N ASP A 159 9.90 1.22 8.83
CA ASP A 159 10.43 1.62 10.14
C ASP A 159 11.63 0.74 10.52
N SER A 160 12.73 0.89 9.78
CA SER A 160 13.98 0.20 10.06
C SER A 160 15.18 0.90 9.41
N GLU A 161 16.33 0.84 10.08
CA GLU A 161 17.57 1.46 9.59
C GLU A 161 18.13 0.73 8.38
N VAL A 162 18.46 1.48 7.31
CA VAL A 162 19.16 0.94 6.14
C VAL A 162 20.60 0.59 6.48
N LYS A 163 20.98 -0.66 6.30
CA LYS A 163 22.35 -1.15 6.53
C LYS A 163 23.15 -1.30 5.23
N LYS A 164 22.49 -1.65 4.13
CA LYS A 164 23.12 -1.82 2.81
C LYS A 164 22.08 -1.69 1.70
N GLN A 165 22.48 -1.10 0.60
CA GLN A 165 21.68 -1.01 -0.62
C GLN A 165 22.48 -1.46 -1.84
N THR A 166 21.79 -2.11 -2.78
CA THR A 166 22.25 -2.44 -4.13
C THR A 166 21.13 -2.15 -5.12
N ASP A 167 21.32 -2.39 -6.41
CA ASP A 167 20.32 -2.13 -7.45
C ASP A 167 19.01 -2.94 -7.29
N LYS A 168 19.04 -4.05 -6.58
CA LYS A 168 17.89 -4.98 -6.46
C LYS A 168 17.64 -5.47 -5.03
N TYR A 169 18.30 -4.88 -4.07
CA TYR A 169 18.26 -5.37 -2.70
C TYR A 169 18.61 -4.27 -1.71
N ILE A 170 17.83 -4.22 -0.63
CA ILE A 170 18.10 -3.38 0.53
C ILE A 170 18.11 -4.27 1.77
N LYS A 171 19.19 -4.18 2.54
CA LYS A 171 19.27 -4.75 3.88
C LYS A 171 18.93 -3.69 4.90
N PHE A 172 17.93 -3.95 5.71
CA PHE A 172 17.59 -3.19 6.90
C PHE A 172 18.13 -3.88 8.17
N ALA A 173 17.98 -3.22 9.30
CA ALA A 173 18.35 -3.82 10.59
C ALA A 173 17.47 -5.03 10.94
N ASP A 174 16.21 -5.01 10.56
CA ASP A 174 15.20 -5.98 10.98
C ASP A 174 14.64 -6.84 9.84
N ALA A 175 14.96 -6.52 8.59
CA ALA A 175 14.48 -7.24 7.41
C ALA A 175 15.36 -7.02 6.20
N ASP A 176 15.11 -7.83 5.18
CA ASP A 176 15.72 -7.70 3.86
C ASP A 176 14.61 -7.54 2.81
N ILE A 177 14.79 -6.60 1.87
CA ILE A 177 13.87 -6.38 0.76
C ILE A 177 14.61 -6.54 -0.57
N ALA A 178 14.02 -7.28 -1.49
CA ALA A 178 14.51 -7.43 -2.85
C ALA A 178 13.38 -7.28 -3.86
N TRP A 179 13.71 -6.82 -5.06
CA TRP A 179 12.75 -6.65 -6.17
C TRP A 179 13.35 -7.10 -7.50
N SER A 180 12.47 -7.42 -8.45
CA SER A 180 12.89 -7.93 -9.75
C SER A 180 12.91 -6.86 -10.85
N ASN A 181 11.99 -5.90 -10.82
CA ASN A 181 11.81 -4.87 -11.84
C ASN A 181 11.79 -3.46 -11.22
N GLY A 182 12.05 -2.46 -12.04
CA GLY A 182 12.05 -1.05 -11.64
C GLY A 182 13.36 -0.57 -11.04
N GLU A 183 13.41 0.71 -10.76
CA GLU A 183 14.46 1.41 -10.02
C GLU A 183 13.96 1.71 -8.62
N THR A 184 14.86 1.94 -7.68
CA THR A 184 14.51 2.25 -6.32
C THR A 184 15.23 3.48 -5.84
N THR A 185 14.47 4.45 -5.36
CA THR A 185 14.97 5.61 -4.64
C THR A 185 14.64 5.43 -3.16
N ILE A 186 15.64 5.56 -2.31
CA ILE A 186 15.43 5.64 -0.86
C ILE A 186 15.45 7.11 -0.49
N ILE A 187 14.36 7.55 0.10
CA ILE A 187 14.30 8.83 0.78
C ILE A 187 14.50 8.54 2.27
N ALA A 188 15.71 8.79 2.77
CA ALA A 188 16.02 8.61 4.17
C ALA A 188 15.49 9.82 4.95
N GLY A 189 14.79 9.55 6.05
CA GLY A 189 14.18 10.58 6.90
C GLY A 189 12.66 10.57 6.81
N GLN A 190 12.03 11.56 7.39
CA GLN A 190 10.58 11.70 7.34
C GLN A 190 10.13 12.33 6.03
N GLU A 191 9.35 11.61 5.24
CA GLU A 191 8.55 12.20 4.16
C GLU A 191 7.29 12.91 4.70
N THR A 192 7.26 13.22 5.95
CA THR A 192 6.15 13.92 6.58
C THR A 192 6.47 15.42 6.62
N PRO A 193 5.48 16.30 6.51
CA PRO A 193 5.66 17.70 6.85
C PRO A 193 6.32 17.81 8.21
N GLU A 194 7.38 18.62 8.33
CA GLU A 194 8.07 18.81 9.61
C GLU A 194 7.07 19.29 10.66
N TRP A 195 7.03 18.57 11.76
CA TRP A 195 6.29 18.99 12.92
C TRP A 195 7.09 20.09 13.62
N GLN A 196 6.52 21.24 13.70
CA GLN A 196 6.96 22.29 14.63
C GLN A 196 6.01 22.40 15.79
#